data_e865be57e204b787a77f5cfe18e61f57
#
_entry.id   e865be57e204b787a77f5cfe18e61f57
#
_cell.length_a   1.000
_cell.length_b   1.000
_cell.length_c   1.000
_cell.angle_alpha   90.00
_cell.angle_beta   90.00
_cell.angle_gamma   90.00
#
_symmetry.space_group_name_H-M   'P 1'
#
loop_
_entity.id
_entity.type
_entity.pdbx_description
1 polymer ?
#
loop_
_entity_poly.entity_id
_entity_poly.type
_entity_poly.pdbx_seq_one_letter_code
_entity_poly.pdbx_strand_id
1 'polypeptide(L)'
;HLTYGIKMEQLPQMRKDIAAAKAKFPEMEILLGVEANTMRVAPYLDVAPVQLPQFDILLAGYHYGITHAGMAANYLYRHTGLFHSENSSLLVKNTAMILDCLYANEEAGNHIDILTHPGDKGPFDIEDIVKACADTGTLVEINDKHRHLTVDEIRVAAKYDVQFVIGSDAHVPEKVGSFE
;
A
#
# COMPACT_ATOMS: atom_id res chain seq x y z
N HIS A 1 -5.05 -16.36 -4.00
CA HIS A 1 -4.87 -15.38 -5.05
C HIS A 1 -6.20 -15.09 -5.69
N LEU A 2 -6.73 -13.91 -5.44
CA LEU A 2 -7.95 -13.46 -6.06
C LEU A 2 -7.67 -13.07 -7.52
N THR A 3 -8.67 -13.13 -8.36
CA THR A 3 -8.64 -13.06 -9.82
C THR A 3 -8.09 -11.78 -10.44
N TYR A 4 -7.60 -10.83 -9.64
CA TYR A 4 -7.20 -9.49 -10.08
C TYR A 4 -5.68 -9.25 -10.07
N GLY A 5 -4.88 -10.22 -9.59
CA GLY A 5 -3.42 -10.08 -9.56
C GLY A 5 -2.79 -10.24 -10.94
N ILE A 6 -1.69 -9.53 -11.17
CA ILE A 6 -0.84 -9.78 -12.33
C ILE A 6 -0.18 -11.15 -12.22
N LYS A 7 0.04 -11.78 -13.37
CA LYS A 7 0.82 -13.02 -13.46
C LYS A 7 2.24 -12.68 -13.90
N MET A 8 3.21 -13.35 -13.29
CA MET A 8 4.64 -13.10 -13.60
C MET A 8 4.94 -13.29 -15.09
N GLU A 9 4.24 -14.15 -15.77
CA GLU A 9 4.38 -14.37 -17.23
C GLU A 9 4.01 -13.15 -18.06
N GLN A 10 3.28 -12.19 -17.50
CA GLN A 10 2.88 -10.96 -18.18
C GLN A 10 3.97 -9.87 -18.11
N LEU A 11 4.92 -9.96 -17.17
CA LEU A 11 5.95 -8.92 -16.96
C LEU A 11 6.78 -8.61 -18.21
N PRO A 12 7.22 -9.59 -19.02
CA PRO A 12 7.98 -9.26 -20.23
C PRO A 12 7.20 -8.40 -21.23
N GLN A 13 5.88 -8.58 -21.32
CA GLN A 13 5.04 -7.74 -22.17
C GLN A 13 4.85 -6.36 -21.55
N MET A 14 4.56 -6.27 -20.25
CA MET A 14 4.43 -5.01 -19.53
C MET A 14 5.71 -4.16 -19.66
N ARG A 15 6.89 -4.77 -19.55
CA ARG A 15 8.18 -4.07 -19.80
C ARG A 15 8.30 -3.50 -21.21
N LYS A 16 7.84 -4.23 -22.23
CA LYS A 16 7.81 -3.72 -23.62
C LYS A 16 6.85 -2.55 -23.78
N ASP A 17 5.68 -2.65 -23.18
CA ASP A 17 4.65 -1.61 -23.24
C ASP A 17 5.15 -0.31 -22.56
N ILE A 18 5.81 -0.44 -21.39
CA ILE A 18 6.45 0.68 -20.69
C ILE A 18 7.57 1.29 -21.54
N ALA A 19 8.42 0.48 -22.15
CA ALA A 19 9.48 0.99 -23.01
C ALA A 19 8.91 1.77 -24.21
N ALA A 20 7.84 1.28 -24.82
CA ALA A 20 7.13 1.99 -25.89
C ALA A 20 6.49 3.30 -25.41
N ALA A 21 5.92 3.30 -24.20
CA ALA A 21 5.35 4.50 -23.59
C ALA A 21 6.43 5.55 -23.28
N LYS A 22 7.56 5.14 -22.67
CA LYS A 22 8.73 6.01 -22.43
C LYS A 22 9.27 6.66 -23.71
N ALA A 23 9.33 5.89 -24.80
CA ALA A 23 9.77 6.41 -26.10
C ALA A 23 8.79 7.45 -26.67
N LYS A 24 7.50 7.32 -26.39
CA LYS A 24 6.46 8.25 -26.84
C LYS A 24 6.35 9.49 -25.95
N PHE A 25 6.65 9.36 -24.65
CA PHE A 25 6.54 10.42 -23.64
C PHE A 25 7.85 10.54 -22.86
N PRO A 26 8.93 11.04 -23.50
CA PRO A 26 10.27 11.07 -22.91
C PRO A 26 10.40 11.99 -21.69
N GLU A 27 9.48 12.94 -21.52
CA GLU A 27 9.40 13.84 -20.38
C GLU A 27 8.73 13.22 -19.15
N MET A 28 8.11 12.04 -19.30
CA MET A 28 7.39 11.36 -18.22
C MET A 28 8.23 10.21 -17.67
N GLU A 29 8.40 10.16 -16.37
CA GLU A 29 8.91 8.96 -15.71
C GLU A 29 7.79 7.92 -15.60
N ILE A 30 8.00 6.74 -16.20
CA ILE A 30 7.03 5.64 -16.18
C ILE A 30 7.72 4.43 -15.54
N LEU A 31 7.22 4.00 -14.39
CA LEU A 31 7.78 2.91 -13.60
C LEU A 31 6.87 1.67 -13.68
N LEU A 32 7.45 0.49 -13.70
CA LEU A 32 6.72 -0.76 -13.49
C LEU A 32 6.64 -1.03 -12.00
N GLY A 33 5.48 -0.78 -11.41
CA GLY A 33 5.22 -1.05 -10.01
C GLY A 33 4.46 -2.34 -9.74
N VAL A 34 4.52 -2.79 -8.50
CA VAL A 34 3.62 -3.80 -7.95
C VAL A 34 3.06 -3.30 -6.62
N GLU A 35 1.75 -3.36 -6.48
CA GLU A 35 1.08 -3.20 -5.19
C GLU A 35 0.93 -4.59 -4.55
N ALA A 36 1.82 -4.89 -3.63
CA ALA A 36 1.81 -6.13 -2.86
C ALA A 36 0.85 -6.03 -1.67
N ASN A 37 0.23 -7.15 -1.33
CA ASN A 37 -0.60 -7.20 -0.13
C ASN A 37 0.25 -7.46 1.11
N THR A 38 -0.02 -6.71 2.17
CA THR A 38 0.58 -6.96 3.48
C THR A 38 0.06 -8.27 4.07
N MET A 39 0.97 -9.08 4.62
CA MET A 39 0.69 -10.41 5.17
C MET A 39 1.06 -10.47 6.65
N ARG A 40 0.41 -11.36 7.42
CA ARG A 40 0.68 -11.55 8.86
C ARG A 40 1.91 -12.39 9.16
N VAL A 41 2.49 -13.02 8.15
CA VAL A 41 3.62 -13.93 8.30
C VAL A 41 4.68 -13.60 7.28
N ALA A 42 5.93 -13.83 7.63
CA ALA A 42 7.04 -13.58 6.73
C ALA A 42 6.83 -14.30 5.36
N PRO A 43 7.20 -13.65 4.26
CA PRO A 43 7.96 -12.40 4.14
C PRO A 43 7.12 -11.12 4.29
N TYR A 44 5.95 -11.18 4.87
CA TYR A 44 4.99 -10.10 5.13
C TYR A 44 4.40 -9.43 3.88
N LEU A 45 4.76 -9.87 2.69
CA LEU A 45 4.18 -9.49 1.40
C LEU A 45 3.75 -10.75 0.64
N ASP A 46 2.75 -10.64 -0.21
CA ASP A 46 2.29 -11.74 -1.08
C ASP A 46 3.09 -11.85 -2.39
N VAL A 47 4.11 -11.02 -2.55
CA VAL A 47 5.13 -11.12 -3.61
C VAL A 47 6.40 -11.71 -3.02
N ALA A 48 6.91 -12.77 -3.63
CA ALA A 48 8.12 -13.41 -3.13
C ALA A 48 9.36 -12.48 -3.29
N PRO A 49 10.27 -12.42 -2.31
CA PRO A 49 11.43 -11.53 -2.36
C PRO A 49 12.27 -11.67 -3.64
N VAL A 50 12.40 -12.89 -4.16
CA VAL A 50 13.12 -13.16 -5.42
C VAL A 50 12.46 -12.51 -6.66
N GLN A 51 11.21 -12.11 -6.56
CA GLN A 51 10.47 -11.45 -7.64
C GLN A 51 10.55 -9.92 -7.59
N LEU A 52 10.80 -9.35 -6.41
CA LEU A 52 10.81 -7.89 -6.19
C LEU A 52 11.78 -7.15 -7.14
N PRO A 53 13.00 -7.65 -7.44
CA PRO A 53 13.91 -6.96 -8.36
C PRO A 53 13.39 -6.85 -9.81
N GLN A 54 12.26 -7.45 -10.13
CA GLN A 54 11.62 -7.32 -11.44
C GLN A 54 10.73 -6.07 -11.56
N PHE A 55 10.56 -5.33 -10.48
CA PHE A 55 9.77 -4.09 -10.43
C PHE A 55 10.68 -2.89 -10.21
N ASP A 56 10.24 -1.73 -10.66
CA ASP A 56 10.95 -0.46 -10.49
C ASP A 56 10.52 0.23 -9.18
N ILE A 57 9.34 -0.10 -8.68
CA ILE A 57 8.75 0.47 -7.47
C ILE A 57 7.87 -0.56 -6.76
N LEU A 58 7.99 -0.66 -5.45
CA LEU A 58 7.23 -1.56 -4.58
C LEU A 58 6.24 -0.77 -3.73
N LEU A 59 4.96 -1.02 -3.94
CA LEU A 59 3.89 -0.51 -3.10
C LEU A 59 3.40 -1.63 -2.18
N ALA A 60 3.00 -1.30 -0.98
CA ALA A 60 2.37 -2.24 -0.06
C ALA A 60 1.02 -1.71 0.42
N GLY A 61 -0.01 -2.55 0.39
CA GLY A 61 -1.35 -2.19 0.81
C GLY A 61 -2.02 -3.26 1.65
N TYR A 62 -2.92 -2.84 2.54
CA TYR A 62 -3.78 -3.76 3.26
C TYR A 62 -5.08 -3.99 2.51
N HIS A 63 -5.35 -5.25 2.14
CA HIS A 63 -6.61 -5.63 1.48
C HIS A 63 -7.27 -6.79 2.22
N TYR A 64 -8.49 -6.60 2.72
CA TYR A 64 -9.20 -7.61 3.52
C TYR A 64 -9.66 -8.86 2.74
N GLY A 65 -9.52 -8.88 1.41
CA GLY A 65 -9.82 -10.05 0.58
C GLY A 65 -8.74 -11.14 0.58
N ILE A 66 -7.62 -10.91 1.25
CA ILE A 66 -6.52 -11.87 1.37
C ILE A 66 -6.59 -12.51 2.75
N THR A 67 -6.26 -13.79 2.83
CA THR A 67 -6.44 -14.67 4.00
C THR A 67 -5.84 -14.10 5.28
N HIS A 68 -6.54 -13.19 5.94
CA HIS A 68 -6.15 -12.66 7.23
C HIS A 68 -7.13 -13.12 8.31
N ALA A 69 -6.60 -13.52 9.45
CA ALA A 69 -7.43 -13.65 10.63
C ALA A 69 -8.03 -12.27 10.94
N GLY A 70 -9.35 -12.18 10.96
CA GLY A 70 -10.05 -10.92 11.16
C GLY A 70 -10.67 -10.30 9.90
N MET A 71 -10.61 -10.95 8.75
CA MET A 71 -11.23 -10.45 7.51
C MET A 71 -12.69 -10.04 7.71
N ALA A 72 -13.50 -10.85 8.37
CA ALA A 72 -14.89 -10.52 8.65
C ALA A 72 -15.03 -9.31 9.58
N ALA A 73 -14.15 -9.16 10.59
CA ALA A 73 -14.16 -8.03 11.51
C ALA A 73 -13.75 -6.72 10.79
N ASN A 74 -12.75 -6.77 9.93
CA ASN A 74 -12.34 -5.62 9.10
C ASN A 74 -13.44 -5.23 8.10
N TYR A 75 -14.08 -6.21 7.47
CA TYR A 75 -15.22 -5.96 6.59
C TYR A 75 -16.38 -5.28 7.35
N LEU A 76 -16.72 -5.78 8.54
CA LEU A 76 -17.76 -5.19 9.38
C LEU A 76 -17.37 -3.78 9.85
N TYR A 77 -16.11 -3.57 10.26
CA TYR A 77 -15.60 -2.24 10.58
C TYR A 77 -15.86 -1.26 9.43
N ARG A 78 -15.45 -1.61 8.23
CA ARG A 78 -15.55 -0.75 7.06
C ARG A 78 -17.00 -0.41 6.68
N HIS A 79 -17.91 -1.38 6.80
CA HIS A 79 -19.30 -1.24 6.30
C HIS A 79 -20.32 -0.90 7.37
N THR A 80 -20.06 -1.12 8.63
CA THR A 80 -21.06 -0.94 9.70
C THR A 80 -20.58 -0.01 10.82
N GLY A 81 -19.32 0.37 10.82
CA GLY A 81 -18.73 1.15 11.92
C GLY A 81 -18.58 0.37 13.23
N LEU A 82 -18.79 -0.94 13.23
CA LEU A 82 -18.53 -1.77 14.40
C LEU A 82 -17.03 -1.82 14.69
N PHE A 83 -16.66 -1.88 15.99
CA PHE A 83 -15.27 -1.91 16.46
C PHE A 83 -14.48 -0.60 16.34
N HIS A 84 -15.16 0.54 16.32
CA HIS A 84 -14.53 1.87 16.28
C HIS A 84 -13.81 2.29 17.59
N SER A 85 -13.61 1.42 18.56
CA SER A 85 -12.86 1.81 19.77
C SER A 85 -11.36 1.90 19.45
N GLU A 86 -10.73 2.98 19.85
CA GLU A 86 -9.30 3.26 19.66
C GLU A 86 -8.38 2.17 20.24
N ASN A 87 -8.85 1.41 21.22
CA ASN A 87 -8.15 0.30 21.87
C ASN A 87 -8.65 -1.08 21.45
N SER A 88 -9.26 -1.21 20.28
CA SER A 88 -9.73 -2.53 19.85
C SER A 88 -8.55 -3.47 19.55
N SER A 89 -8.72 -4.74 19.91
CA SER A 89 -7.70 -5.76 19.58
C SER A 89 -7.47 -5.90 18.07
N LEU A 90 -8.43 -5.45 17.26
CA LEU A 90 -8.34 -5.43 15.80
C LEU A 90 -7.38 -4.33 15.32
N LEU A 91 -7.51 -3.10 15.88
CA LEU A 91 -6.61 -1.98 15.60
C LEU A 91 -5.16 -2.36 15.92
N VAL A 92 -4.92 -2.87 17.13
CA VAL A 92 -3.56 -3.28 17.55
C VAL A 92 -2.97 -4.34 16.63
N LYS A 93 -3.76 -5.35 16.25
CA LYS A 93 -3.28 -6.43 15.34
C LYS A 93 -3.02 -5.95 13.92
N ASN A 94 -3.87 -5.07 13.41
CA ASN A 94 -3.69 -4.53 12.07
C ASN A 94 -2.46 -3.61 12.03
N THR A 95 -2.31 -2.73 13.02
CA THR A 95 -1.15 -1.84 13.13
C THR A 95 0.13 -2.66 13.22
N ALA A 96 0.22 -3.62 14.14
CA ALA A 96 1.40 -4.47 14.29
C ALA A 96 1.77 -5.18 12.97
N MET A 97 0.80 -5.65 12.21
CA MET A 97 1.06 -6.29 10.91
C MET A 97 1.72 -5.35 9.91
N ILE A 98 1.29 -4.08 9.85
CA ILE A 98 1.92 -3.09 8.97
C ILE A 98 3.33 -2.77 9.45
N LEU A 99 3.53 -2.58 10.76
CA LEU A 99 4.84 -2.33 11.35
C LEU A 99 5.81 -3.48 11.05
N ASP A 100 5.39 -4.73 11.30
CA ASP A 100 6.19 -5.92 10.99
C ASP A 100 6.55 -5.97 9.49
N CYS A 101 5.59 -5.64 8.62
CA CYS A 101 5.82 -5.61 7.17
C CYS A 101 6.88 -4.56 6.78
N LEU A 102 6.77 -3.34 7.27
CA LEU A 102 7.70 -2.24 6.95
C LEU A 102 9.11 -2.56 7.46
N TYR A 103 9.25 -2.82 8.75
CA TYR A 103 10.57 -3.02 9.35
C TYR A 103 11.27 -4.30 8.88
N ALA A 104 10.54 -5.42 8.75
CA ALA A 104 11.15 -6.67 8.31
C ALA A 104 11.59 -6.63 6.84
N ASN A 105 10.84 -5.94 5.96
CA ASN A 105 11.24 -5.79 4.58
C ASN A 105 12.41 -4.81 4.44
N GLU A 106 12.46 -3.72 5.21
CA GLU A 106 13.60 -2.80 5.24
C GLU A 106 14.86 -3.52 5.72
N GLU A 107 14.79 -4.29 6.82
CA GLU A 107 15.91 -5.09 7.33
C GLU A 107 16.41 -6.14 6.32
N ALA A 108 15.49 -6.71 5.53
CA ALA A 108 15.80 -7.67 4.48
C ALA A 108 16.35 -7.03 3.18
N GLY A 109 16.42 -5.71 3.10
CA GLY A 109 16.82 -4.98 1.89
C GLY A 109 15.75 -4.98 0.78
N ASN A 110 14.50 -5.22 1.12
CA ASN A 110 13.34 -5.16 0.23
C ASN A 110 12.53 -3.90 0.52
N HIS A 111 13.13 -2.73 0.34
CA HIS A 111 12.52 -1.46 0.66
C HIS A 111 11.12 -1.31 0.05
N ILE A 112 10.15 -0.89 0.86
CA ILE A 112 8.79 -0.56 0.41
C ILE A 112 8.76 0.93 0.13
N ASP A 113 8.57 1.30 -1.15
CA ASP A 113 8.60 2.70 -1.57
C ASP A 113 7.35 3.46 -1.11
N ILE A 114 6.18 2.83 -1.19
CA ILE A 114 4.90 3.48 -0.88
C ILE A 114 4.01 2.56 -0.04
N LEU A 115 3.48 3.08 1.06
CA LEU A 115 2.36 2.45 1.77
C LEU A 115 1.05 3.03 1.23
N THR A 116 0.23 2.18 0.58
CA THR A 116 -0.99 2.63 -0.10
C THR A 116 -2.19 2.71 0.85
N HIS A 117 -3.03 3.73 0.65
CA HIS A 117 -4.31 3.98 1.34
C HIS A 117 -4.43 3.45 2.79
N PRO A 118 -3.47 3.76 3.69
CA PRO A 118 -3.52 3.25 5.07
C PRO A 118 -4.79 3.74 5.77
N GLY A 119 -5.53 2.82 6.38
CA GLY A 119 -6.79 3.12 7.06
C GLY A 119 -8.07 2.76 6.29
N ASP A 120 -8.03 2.63 4.96
CA ASP A 120 -9.26 2.38 4.18
C ASP A 120 -9.93 1.03 4.49
N LYS A 121 -9.18 -0.04 4.67
CA LYS A 121 -9.73 -1.39 4.76
C LYS A 121 -9.86 -1.93 6.19
N GLY A 122 -9.48 -1.17 7.20
CA GLY A 122 -9.56 -1.59 8.59
C GLY A 122 -9.10 -0.51 9.56
N PRO A 123 -9.28 -0.68 10.86
CA PRO A 123 -8.77 0.25 11.85
C PRO A 123 -7.25 0.08 12.00
N PHE A 124 -6.54 1.22 12.03
CA PHE A 124 -5.10 1.30 12.23
C PHE A 124 -4.76 2.47 13.14
N ASP A 125 -3.70 2.35 13.89
CA ASP A 125 -3.05 3.49 14.52
C ASP A 125 -2.20 4.20 13.47
N ILE A 126 -2.73 5.27 12.92
CA ILE A 126 -2.06 6.02 11.85
C ILE A 126 -0.79 6.69 12.36
N GLU A 127 -0.76 7.12 13.62
CA GLU A 127 0.43 7.73 14.20
C GLU A 127 1.62 6.77 14.26
N ASP A 128 1.39 5.53 14.70
CA ASP A 128 2.44 4.51 14.76
C ASP A 128 2.89 4.08 13.36
N ILE A 129 1.96 3.95 12.40
CA ILE A 129 2.29 3.65 11.01
C ILE A 129 3.14 4.75 10.38
N VAL A 130 2.79 6.01 10.60
CA VAL A 130 3.52 7.15 10.05
C VAL A 130 4.94 7.24 10.63
N LYS A 131 5.13 6.95 11.92
CA LYS A 131 6.46 6.85 12.54
C LYS A 131 7.30 5.78 11.84
N ALA A 132 6.73 4.59 11.63
CA ALA A 132 7.43 3.51 10.93
C ALA A 132 7.76 3.89 9.47
N CYS A 133 6.87 4.56 8.77
CA CYS A 133 7.15 5.07 7.43
C CYS A 133 8.29 6.11 7.43
N ALA A 134 8.33 7.01 8.42
CA ALA A 134 9.43 7.96 8.58
C ALA A 134 10.76 7.24 8.88
N ASP A 135 10.74 6.22 9.73
CA ASP A 135 11.93 5.43 10.09
C ASP A 135 12.49 4.63 8.91
N THR A 136 11.62 4.09 8.05
CA THR A 136 12.00 3.27 6.90
C THR A 136 12.18 4.08 5.61
N GLY A 137 11.78 5.35 5.58
CA GLY A 137 11.79 6.16 4.35
C GLY A 137 10.65 5.84 3.39
N THR A 138 9.65 5.09 3.83
CA THR A 138 8.47 4.73 3.03
C THR A 138 7.55 5.95 2.86
N LEU A 139 7.14 6.23 1.63
CA LEU A 139 6.16 7.28 1.36
C LEU A 139 4.76 6.86 1.81
N VAL A 140 3.98 7.79 2.34
CA VAL A 140 2.58 7.53 2.70
C VAL A 140 1.65 8.08 1.64
N GLU A 141 0.77 7.23 1.10
CA GLU A 141 -0.13 7.64 0.04
C GLU A 141 -1.32 8.45 0.58
N ILE A 142 -1.60 9.57 -0.09
CA ILE A 142 -2.89 10.27 -0.06
C ILE A 142 -3.67 9.77 -1.28
N ASN A 143 -4.61 8.87 -1.06
CA ASN A 143 -5.31 8.15 -2.13
C ASN A 143 -6.64 8.83 -2.47
N ASP A 144 -6.80 9.24 -3.73
CA ASP A 144 -8.02 9.91 -4.20
C ASP A 144 -9.23 8.98 -4.21
N LYS A 145 -9.07 7.79 -4.75
CA LYS A 145 -10.17 6.82 -4.89
C LYS A 145 -10.74 6.37 -3.53
N HIS A 146 -9.88 6.13 -2.55
CA HIS A 146 -10.26 5.63 -1.23
C HIS A 146 -10.48 6.75 -0.20
N ARG A 147 -10.03 7.98 -0.50
CA ARG A 147 -10.10 9.15 0.37
C ARG A 147 -9.38 8.91 1.72
N HIS A 148 -8.27 8.23 1.64
CA HIS A 148 -7.29 7.99 2.70
C HIS A 148 -5.89 8.42 2.23
N LEU A 149 -5.18 9.15 3.05
CA LEU A 149 -5.47 9.61 4.42
C LEU A 149 -6.58 10.66 4.46
N THR A 150 -7.33 10.69 5.56
CA THR A 150 -8.23 11.79 5.88
C THR A 150 -7.44 13.05 6.27
N VAL A 151 -8.09 14.22 6.26
CA VAL A 151 -7.44 15.50 6.65
C VAL A 151 -6.87 15.46 8.06
N ASP A 152 -7.55 14.81 9.00
CA ASP A 152 -7.09 14.72 10.39
C ASP A 152 -5.88 13.76 10.52
N GLU A 153 -5.86 12.67 9.77
CA GLU A 153 -4.72 11.76 9.69
C GLU A 153 -3.50 12.44 9.04
N ILE A 154 -3.70 13.23 7.97
CA ILE A 154 -2.64 14.06 7.38
C ILE A 154 -2.06 15.04 8.41
N ARG A 155 -2.90 15.65 9.25
CA ARG A 155 -2.44 16.54 10.32
C ARG A 155 -1.63 15.81 11.39
N VAL A 156 -1.97 14.56 11.67
CA VAL A 156 -1.15 13.71 12.55
C VAL A 156 0.18 13.41 11.88
N ALA A 157 0.15 12.94 10.65
CA ALA A 157 1.33 12.56 9.88
C ALA A 157 2.32 13.72 9.68
N ALA A 158 1.81 14.94 9.44
CA ALA A 158 2.63 16.14 9.25
C ALA A 158 3.45 16.59 10.49
N LYS A 159 3.28 15.92 11.63
CA LYS A 159 4.12 16.15 12.81
C LYS A 159 5.44 15.38 12.77
N TYR A 160 5.56 14.44 11.85
CA TYR A 160 6.70 13.52 11.69
C TYR A 160 7.44 13.82 10.38
N ASP A 161 8.68 13.37 10.30
CA ASP A 161 9.51 13.49 9.09
C ASP A 161 9.13 12.40 8.07
N VAL A 162 7.88 12.43 7.62
CA VAL A 162 7.33 11.51 6.62
C VAL A 162 7.05 12.26 5.34
N GLN A 163 7.28 11.62 4.21
CA GLN A 163 6.96 12.16 2.89
C GLN A 163 5.65 11.58 2.38
N PHE A 164 4.93 12.36 1.58
CA PHE A 164 3.65 11.96 1.00
C PHE A 164 3.78 11.78 -0.51
N VAL A 165 2.98 10.87 -1.03
CA VAL A 165 2.70 10.74 -2.47
C VAL A 165 1.20 10.81 -2.69
N ILE A 166 0.78 11.41 -3.79
CA ILE A 166 -0.65 11.46 -4.16
C ILE A 166 -0.89 10.41 -5.24
N GLY A 167 -1.82 9.48 -4.97
CA GLY A 167 -2.18 8.39 -5.87
C GLY A 167 -3.64 8.47 -6.32
N SER A 168 -3.90 8.35 -7.63
CA SER A 168 -5.27 8.23 -8.14
C SER A 168 -5.86 6.83 -8.00
N ASP A 169 -5.01 5.82 -7.79
CA ASP A 169 -5.41 4.38 -7.75
C ASP A 169 -6.35 4.03 -8.92
N ALA A 170 -5.96 4.49 -10.11
CA ALA A 170 -6.77 4.38 -11.31
C ALA A 170 -6.87 2.92 -11.79
N HIS A 171 -8.09 2.45 -11.96
CA HIS A 171 -8.39 1.11 -12.51
C HIS A 171 -8.93 1.20 -13.95
N VAL A 172 -9.09 2.40 -14.46
CA VAL A 172 -9.50 2.70 -15.85
C VAL A 172 -8.72 3.92 -16.33
N PRO A 173 -8.43 4.03 -17.65
CA PRO A 173 -7.60 5.10 -18.19
C PRO A 173 -8.07 6.52 -17.84
N GLU A 174 -9.38 6.72 -17.78
CA GLU A 174 -10.01 8.04 -17.56
C GLU A 174 -9.78 8.56 -16.12
N LYS A 175 -9.37 7.69 -15.21
CA LYS A 175 -9.08 8.03 -13.80
C LYS A 175 -7.60 8.26 -13.53
N VAL A 176 -6.72 8.03 -14.51
CA VAL A 176 -5.28 8.28 -14.34
C VAL A 176 -5.04 9.77 -14.10
N GLY A 177 -4.44 10.10 -12.96
CA GLY A 177 -4.16 11.50 -12.57
C GLY A 177 -5.40 12.30 -12.17
N SER A 178 -6.55 11.65 -11.92
CA SER A 178 -7.70 12.33 -11.35
C SER A 178 -7.50 12.55 -9.86
N PHE A 179 -7.80 13.75 -9.38
CA PHE A 179 -7.82 14.13 -7.96
C PHE A 179 -9.02 15.04 -7.76
N GLU A 180 -10.07 14.55 -7.09
CA GLU A 180 -11.31 15.27 -6.83
C GLU A 180 -11.48 15.61 -5.34
#